data_1659677ede682de1095f2e22ee0d3356
#
_entry.id   1659677ede682de1095f2e22ee0d3356
#
_cell.length_a   1.000
_cell.length_b   1.000
_cell.length_c   1.000
_cell.angle_alpha   90.00
_cell.angle_beta   90.00
_cell.angle_gamma   90.00
#
_symmetry.space_group_name_H-M   'P 1'
#
loop_
_entity.id
_entity.type
_entity.pdbx_description
1 polymer ?
#
loop_
_entity_poly.entity_id
_entity_poly.type
_entity_poly.pdbx_seq_one_letter_code
_entity_poly.pdbx_strand_id
1 'polypeptide(L)'
;MNQQEMKEENKKKLFSEILSNPGISRIRLAKKCSYSKTTVSILVDELIKEGYVEDGGTAANAGHTQGRRPTSLFPNTRKYTVLIVNWDKKYVQLARADLATDVSCIKEISIAETEDPQIELFSCLEQYIRQECDGMYVLAVCWILPAMIDREHDCLISAVLEEKMTIHFFEHAEHRFPYIRHFYFNDTACLAYAEKVHGQTSNEDFVYINMNDGIGATFVLNGNLLGGPVGLTTQFGSFSLSSVRERDKKRCLENEIGEKGIRQRFIKIRQEYWENTDDIPEKLYFKDIGSLAAKGDMSAKKMLDEISRDMSYALGNLITILHVKRIVIGGSGRALGSAFLDCVKRDIQDIGFWQFIEDTEIKFSDLDYYAVLDGAVHYFLDQCFEFITLEEQEETG
;
A
#
# COMPACT_ATOMS: atom_id res chain seq x y z
N MET A 1 -29.00 15.43 -2.59
CA MET A 1 -28.29 15.00 -3.84
C MET A 1 -29.06 15.58 -5.00
N ASN A 2 -28.44 16.42 -5.79
CA ASN A 2 -29.08 17.00 -6.96
C ASN A 2 -29.00 16.02 -8.16
N GLN A 3 -29.66 16.32 -9.28
CA GLN A 3 -29.71 15.44 -10.44
C GLN A 3 -28.33 15.22 -11.10
N GLN A 4 -27.46 16.22 -11.03
CA GLN A 4 -26.11 16.19 -11.56
C GLN A 4 -25.21 15.26 -10.70
N GLU A 5 -25.25 15.43 -9.40
CA GLU A 5 -24.52 14.55 -8.46
C GLU A 5 -24.89 13.09 -8.63
N MET A 6 -26.19 12.80 -8.76
CA MET A 6 -26.67 11.44 -9.00
C MET A 6 -26.20 10.87 -10.34
N LYS A 7 -26.09 11.72 -11.37
CA LYS A 7 -25.55 11.32 -12.68
C LYS A 7 -24.08 10.95 -12.59
N GLU A 8 -23.26 11.77 -11.94
CA GLU A 8 -21.83 11.53 -11.75
C GLU A 8 -21.57 10.28 -10.90
N GLU A 9 -22.33 10.06 -9.84
CA GLU A 9 -22.26 8.86 -9.03
C GLU A 9 -22.59 7.59 -9.84
N ASN A 10 -23.65 7.64 -10.65
CA ASN A 10 -24.00 6.55 -11.55
C ASN A 10 -22.91 6.27 -12.60
N LYS A 11 -22.31 7.33 -13.15
CA LYS A 11 -21.23 7.25 -14.13
C LYS A 11 -19.98 6.63 -13.48
N LYS A 12 -19.62 7.06 -12.26
CA LYS A 12 -18.53 6.49 -11.48
C LYS A 12 -18.74 5.00 -11.21
N LYS A 13 -19.94 4.60 -10.82
CA LYS A 13 -20.29 3.19 -10.60
C LYS A 13 -20.16 2.35 -11.86
N LEU A 14 -20.61 2.85 -13.02
CA LEU A 14 -20.46 2.14 -14.29
C LEU A 14 -18.98 2.00 -14.68
N PHE A 15 -18.19 3.07 -14.48
CA PHE A 15 -16.77 3.06 -14.77
C PHE A 15 -16.02 2.05 -13.89
N SER A 16 -16.25 2.05 -12.57
CA SER A 16 -15.69 1.06 -11.64
C SER A 16 -16.02 -0.38 -12.05
N GLU A 17 -17.24 -0.64 -12.51
CA GLU A 17 -17.64 -1.96 -13.01
C GLU A 17 -16.93 -2.35 -14.33
N ILE A 18 -16.60 -1.37 -15.18
CA ILE A 18 -15.81 -1.62 -16.40
C ILE A 18 -14.35 -1.91 -16.03
N LEU A 19 -13.78 -1.17 -15.08
CA LEU A 19 -12.42 -1.42 -14.56
C LEU A 19 -12.30 -2.84 -13.98
N SER A 20 -13.25 -3.23 -13.14
CA SER A 20 -13.27 -4.55 -12.49
C SER A 20 -13.58 -5.71 -13.46
N ASN A 21 -14.18 -5.44 -14.60
CA ASN A 21 -14.63 -6.46 -15.59
C ASN A 21 -14.35 -6.00 -17.03
N PRO A 22 -13.06 -5.88 -17.42
CA PRO A 22 -12.70 -5.51 -18.79
C PRO A 22 -13.35 -6.44 -19.83
N GLY A 23 -13.91 -5.87 -20.88
CA GLY A 23 -14.65 -6.62 -21.89
C GLY A 23 -16.13 -6.83 -21.57
N ILE A 24 -16.66 -6.21 -20.50
CA ILE A 24 -18.08 -6.27 -20.17
C ILE A 24 -18.93 -5.60 -21.26
N SER A 25 -20.08 -6.20 -21.61
CA SER A 25 -21.01 -5.59 -22.55
C SER A 25 -21.99 -4.64 -21.83
N ARG A 26 -22.50 -3.62 -22.55
CA ARG A 26 -23.53 -2.68 -22.02
C ARG A 26 -24.73 -3.39 -21.40
N ILE A 27 -25.15 -4.53 -21.96
CA ILE A 27 -26.28 -5.34 -21.47
C ILE A 27 -25.95 -5.98 -20.12
N ARG A 28 -24.74 -6.55 -19.96
CA ARG A 28 -24.28 -7.14 -18.70
C ARG A 28 -24.07 -6.05 -17.64
N LEU A 29 -23.52 -4.91 -18.05
CA LEU A 29 -23.30 -3.75 -17.19
C LEU A 29 -24.65 -3.22 -16.64
N ALA A 30 -25.67 -3.07 -17.49
CA ALA A 30 -27.00 -2.66 -17.07
C ALA A 30 -27.62 -3.60 -16.04
N LYS A 31 -27.46 -4.92 -16.25
CA LYS A 31 -27.94 -5.94 -15.32
C LYS A 31 -27.19 -5.90 -13.99
N LYS A 32 -25.85 -5.76 -14.03
CA LYS A 32 -24.98 -5.79 -12.84
C LYS A 32 -25.20 -4.56 -11.95
N CYS A 33 -25.32 -3.38 -12.56
CA CYS A 33 -25.57 -2.13 -11.83
C CYS A 33 -27.05 -1.88 -11.51
N SER A 34 -27.97 -2.71 -12.00
CA SER A 34 -29.43 -2.52 -11.85
C SER A 34 -29.92 -1.21 -12.47
N TYR A 35 -29.35 -0.81 -13.61
CA TYR A 35 -29.75 0.40 -14.35
C TYR A 35 -30.54 0.05 -15.62
N SER A 36 -31.31 1.04 -16.14
CA SER A 36 -31.98 0.88 -17.44
C SER A 36 -30.94 0.80 -18.56
N LYS A 37 -31.25 0.06 -19.64
CA LYS A 37 -30.39 -0.01 -20.83
C LYS A 37 -30.10 1.37 -21.42
N THR A 38 -31.11 2.26 -21.40
CA THR A 38 -31.01 3.64 -21.88
C THR A 38 -30.03 4.44 -21.04
N THR A 39 -30.14 4.39 -19.72
CA THR A 39 -29.22 5.08 -18.79
C THR A 39 -27.78 4.62 -19.03
N VAL A 40 -27.55 3.29 -19.09
CA VAL A 40 -26.20 2.74 -19.35
C VAL A 40 -25.67 3.19 -20.71
N SER A 41 -26.53 3.19 -21.75
CA SER A 41 -26.08 3.61 -23.09
C SER A 41 -25.60 5.07 -23.09
N ILE A 42 -26.36 5.98 -22.47
CA ILE A 42 -26.02 7.39 -22.41
C ILE A 42 -24.70 7.60 -21.63
N LEU A 43 -24.61 7.04 -20.44
CA LEU A 43 -23.41 7.24 -19.59
C LEU A 43 -22.16 6.58 -20.16
N VAL A 44 -22.28 5.43 -20.80
CA VAL A 44 -21.15 4.79 -21.49
C VAL A 44 -20.72 5.59 -22.73
N ASP A 45 -21.66 6.16 -23.49
CA ASP A 45 -21.32 7.03 -24.62
C ASP A 45 -20.59 8.30 -24.16
N GLU A 46 -20.95 8.83 -23.00
CA GLU A 46 -20.20 9.95 -22.36
C GLU A 46 -18.77 9.49 -21.97
N LEU A 47 -18.63 8.34 -21.28
CA LEU A 47 -17.32 7.81 -20.91
C LEU A 47 -16.40 7.56 -22.12
N ILE A 48 -16.97 7.11 -23.23
CA ILE A 48 -16.22 6.92 -24.49
C ILE A 48 -15.83 8.28 -25.08
N LYS A 49 -16.76 9.23 -25.14
CA LYS A 49 -16.51 10.59 -25.66
C LYS A 49 -15.44 11.33 -24.87
N GLU A 50 -15.45 11.20 -23.55
CA GLU A 50 -14.46 11.78 -22.66
C GLU A 50 -13.13 11.02 -22.71
N GLY A 51 -13.12 9.81 -23.24
CA GLY A 51 -11.93 8.99 -23.43
C GLY A 51 -11.52 8.14 -22.22
N TYR A 52 -12.41 7.90 -21.27
CA TYR A 52 -12.17 6.98 -20.15
C TYR A 52 -12.35 5.51 -20.52
N VAL A 53 -13.21 5.25 -21.51
CA VAL A 53 -13.57 3.90 -21.96
C VAL A 53 -13.38 3.80 -23.47
N GLU A 54 -12.93 2.65 -23.92
CA GLU A 54 -12.84 2.26 -25.33
C GLU A 54 -13.88 1.19 -25.66
N ASP A 55 -14.44 1.29 -26.89
CA ASP A 55 -15.28 0.23 -27.46
C ASP A 55 -14.37 -0.75 -28.21
N GLY A 56 -14.14 -1.92 -27.66
CA GLY A 56 -13.26 -2.96 -28.19
C GLY A 56 -13.80 -3.71 -29.42
N GLY A 57 -14.87 -3.22 -30.03
CA GLY A 57 -15.50 -3.88 -31.17
C GLY A 57 -16.25 -5.16 -30.78
N THR A 58 -16.56 -6.00 -31.75
CA THR A 58 -17.32 -7.24 -31.55
C THR A 58 -16.43 -8.33 -30.97
N ALA A 59 -16.77 -8.89 -29.79
CA ALA A 59 -16.04 -9.99 -29.16
C ALA A 59 -15.88 -11.18 -30.13
N ALA A 60 -14.65 -11.65 -30.32
CA ALA A 60 -14.29 -12.68 -31.30
C ALA A 60 -14.88 -14.08 -31.01
N ASN A 61 -15.47 -14.32 -29.83
CA ASN A 61 -15.89 -15.66 -29.36
C ASN A 61 -17.38 -15.82 -29.03
N ALA A 62 -18.27 -15.01 -29.57
CA ALA A 62 -19.70 -15.24 -29.41
C ALA A 62 -20.23 -16.13 -30.57
N GLY A 63 -20.62 -17.37 -30.23
CA GLY A 63 -21.22 -18.31 -31.21
C GLY A 63 -22.40 -17.73 -31.99
N HIS A 64 -22.72 -18.34 -33.13
CA HIS A 64 -23.73 -17.93 -34.10
C HIS A 64 -25.11 -17.66 -33.45
N THR A 65 -25.35 -16.41 -33.05
CA THR A 65 -26.70 -15.92 -32.76
C THR A 65 -27.03 -14.79 -33.73
N GLN A 66 -28.19 -14.85 -34.37
CA GLN A 66 -28.72 -13.77 -35.20
C GLN A 66 -28.99 -12.53 -34.34
N GLY A 67 -28.17 -11.49 -34.49
CA GLY A 67 -28.31 -10.20 -33.82
C GLY A 67 -27.00 -9.39 -33.88
N ARG A 68 -27.10 -8.04 -33.75
CA ARG A 68 -25.93 -7.18 -33.63
C ARG A 68 -25.10 -7.64 -32.43
N ARG A 69 -23.86 -8.04 -32.66
CA ARG A 69 -22.94 -8.54 -31.60
C ARG A 69 -22.77 -7.48 -30.51
N PRO A 70 -22.83 -7.87 -29.23
CA PRO A 70 -22.56 -6.92 -28.14
C PRO A 70 -21.13 -6.40 -28.26
N THR A 71 -20.95 -5.10 -28.16
CA THR A 71 -19.63 -4.47 -28.06
C THR A 71 -19.06 -4.65 -26.66
N SER A 72 -17.77 -4.92 -26.59
CA SER A 72 -17.02 -5.08 -25.33
C SER A 72 -16.43 -3.74 -24.92
N LEU A 73 -16.56 -3.38 -23.64
CA LEU A 73 -16.06 -2.14 -23.09
C LEU A 73 -14.77 -2.40 -22.32
N PHE A 74 -13.75 -1.54 -22.54
CA PHE A 74 -12.47 -1.60 -21.88
C PHE A 74 -12.10 -0.24 -21.33
N PRO A 75 -11.30 -0.12 -20.23
CA PRO A 75 -10.68 1.14 -19.86
C PRO A 75 -9.75 1.61 -20.98
N ASN A 76 -9.68 2.92 -21.19
CA ASN A 76 -8.73 3.49 -22.14
C ASN A 76 -7.37 3.64 -21.46
N THR A 77 -6.39 2.87 -21.92
CA THR A 77 -5.04 2.81 -21.34
C THR A 77 -4.06 3.85 -21.94
N ARG A 78 -4.51 4.69 -22.88
CA ARG A 78 -3.63 5.57 -23.64
C ARG A 78 -3.78 7.05 -23.33
N LYS A 79 -4.99 7.50 -22.98
CA LYS A 79 -5.28 8.92 -22.81
C LYS A 79 -4.87 9.43 -21.44
N TYR A 80 -5.16 8.67 -20.41
CA TYR A 80 -4.97 9.08 -19.01
C TYR A 80 -3.90 8.26 -18.31
N THR A 81 -3.15 8.92 -17.44
CA THR A 81 -2.16 8.28 -16.59
C THR A 81 -2.22 8.81 -15.16
N VAL A 82 -1.87 7.98 -14.21
CA VAL A 82 -1.65 8.33 -12.80
C VAL A 82 -0.16 8.23 -12.51
N LEU A 83 0.41 9.28 -11.96
CA LEU A 83 1.80 9.27 -11.48
C LEU A 83 1.86 8.62 -10.11
N ILE A 84 2.93 7.87 -9.87
CA ILE A 84 3.21 7.24 -8.59
C ILE A 84 4.61 7.65 -8.17
N VAL A 85 4.72 8.18 -6.97
CA VAL A 85 5.99 8.57 -6.35
C VAL A 85 6.10 7.85 -5.01
N ASN A 86 6.88 6.77 -4.98
CA ASN A 86 7.15 6.05 -3.75
C ASN A 86 8.47 6.54 -3.16
N TRP A 87 8.38 7.29 -2.07
CA TRP A 87 9.53 7.88 -1.41
C TRP A 87 9.97 7.00 -0.23
N ASP A 88 10.95 6.18 -0.46
CA ASP A 88 11.69 5.50 0.60
C ASP A 88 12.91 6.33 1.01
N LYS A 89 13.47 6.06 2.18
CA LYS A 89 14.53 6.79 2.88
C LYS A 89 15.68 7.31 2.01
N LYS A 90 16.10 6.53 1.02
CA LYS A 90 17.26 6.84 0.16
C LYS A 90 16.94 6.85 -1.32
N TYR A 91 15.82 6.29 -1.67
CA TYR A 91 15.42 6.07 -3.04
C TYR A 91 14.02 6.60 -3.25
N VAL A 92 13.80 7.12 -4.43
CA VAL A 92 12.47 7.42 -4.93
C VAL A 92 12.21 6.52 -6.11
N GLN A 93 11.08 5.85 -6.10
CA GLN A 93 10.58 5.17 -7.27
C GLN A 93 9.53 6.05 -7.94
N LEU A 94 9.78 6.38 -9.19
CA LEU A 94 8.83 7.05 -10.06
C LEU A 94 8.22 6.01 -10.99
N ALA A 95 6.91 6.00 -11.10
CA ALA A 95 6.19 5.14 -12.01
C ALA A 95 4.96 5.85 -12.55
N ARG A 96 4.37 5.30 -13.59
CA ARG A 96 3.04 5.68 -14.06
C ARG A 96 2.15 4.45 -14.18
N ALA A 97 0.87 4.66 -14.02
CA ALA A 97 -0.13 3.63 -14.26
C ALA A 97 -1.20 4.14 -15.20
N ASP A 98 -1.79 3.23 -15.96
CA ASP A 98 -2.96 3.52 -16.78
C ASP A 98 -4.27 3.24 -16.03
N LEU A 99 -5.41 3.43 -16.71
CA LEU A 99 -6.72 3.17 -16.13
C LEU A 99 -7.05 1.67 -15.97
N ALA A 100 -6.25 0.78 -16.55
CA ALA A 100 -6.34 -0.66 -16.30
C ALA A 100 -5.50 -1.10 -15.10
N THR A 101 -4.91 -0.15 -14.37
CA THR A 101 -4.01 -0.34 -13.23
C THR A 101 -2.63 -0.92 -13.58
N ASP A 102 -2.29 -1.00 -14.87
CA ASP A 102 -0.97 -1.49 -15.29
C ASP A 102 0.12 -0.46 -14.94
N VAL A 103 0.96 -0.80 -13.95
CA VAL A 103 2.11 0.01 -13.55
C VAL A 103 3.28 -0.20 -14.50
N SER A 104 3.84 0.88 -15.00
CA SER A 104 4.90 0.86 -16.01
C SER A 104 5.93 1.97 -15.83
N CYS A 105 7.00 1.92 -16.64
CA CYS A 105 8.08 2.93 -16.67
C CYS A 105 8.70 3.20 -15.28
N ILE A 106 8.89 2.15 -14.46
CA ILE A 106 9.45 2.28 -13.11
C ILE A 106 10.91 2.76 -13.22
N LYS A 107 11.22 3.87 -12.56
CA LYS A 107 12.58 4.42 -12.41
C LYS A 107 12.88 4.56 -10.92
N GLU A 108 14.05 4.09 -10.52
CA GLU A 108 14.56 4.26 -9.17
C GLU A 108 15.70 5.29 -9.17
N ILE A 109 15.59 6.27 -8.29
CA ILE A 109 16.50 7.42 -8.21
C ILE A 109 17.02 7.52 -6.79
N SER A 110 18.34 7.64 -6.62
CA SER A 110 18.95 7.92 -5.30
C SER A 110 18.92 9.42 -5.01
N ILE A 111 18.36 9.79 -3.87
CA ILE A 111 18.32 11.18 -3.38
C ILE A 111 19.08 11.34 -2.04
N ALA A 112 19.84 10.32 -1.63
CA ALA A 112 20.41 10.25 -0.29
C ALA A 112 21.54 11.28 -0.02
N GLU A 113 22.17 11.80 -1.05
CA GLU A 113 23.37 12.66 -0.94
C GLU A 113 23.12 14.11 -1.41
N THR A 114 21.85 14.48 -1.62
CA THR A 114 21.49 15.83 -2.09
C THR A 114 21.35 16.80 -0.90
N GLU A 115 21.70 18.08 -1.13
CA GLU A 115 21.52 19.14 -0.12
C GLU A 115 20.04 19.38 0.19
N ASP A 116 19.20 19.37 -0.86
CA ASP A 116 17.75 19.51 -0.77
C ASP A 116 17.02 18.35 -1.49
N PRO A 117 16.63 17.32 -0.74
CA PRO A 117 15.96 16.15 -1.31
C PRO A 117 14.59 16.45 -1.95
N GLN A 118 13.86 17.49 -1.48
CA GLN A 118 12.58 17.85 -2.06
C GLN A 118 12.75 18.48 -3.45
N ILE A 119 13.69 19.43 -3.58
CA ILE A 119 13.99 20.06 -4.87
C ILE A 119 14.44 19.01 -5.89
N GLU A 120 15.33 18.11 -5.49
CA GLU A 120 15.81 17.03 -6.36
C GLU A 120 14.67 16.11 -6.79
N LEU A 121 13.82 15.69 -5.84
CA LEU A 121 12.65 14.87 -6.11
C LEU A 121 11.72 15.52 -7.15
N PHE A 122 11.37 16.80 -6.95
CA PHE A 122 10.47 17.50 -7.84
C PHE A 122 11.08 17.71 -9.24
N SER A 123 12.38 17.97 -9.32
CA SER A 123 13.10 18.08 -10.59
C SER A 123 13.11 16.74 -11.34
N CYS A 124 13.35 15.64 -10.64
CA CYS A 124 13.27 14.30 -11.21
C CYS A 124 11.85 13.95 -11.68
N LEU A 125 10.82 14.33 -10.93
CA LEU A 125 9.43 14.11 -11.31
C LEU A 125 9.05 14.92 -12.55
N GLU A 126 9.46 16.19 -12.65
CA GLU A 126 9.25 16.98 -13.88
C GLU A 126 9.91 16.35 -15.11
N GLN A 127 11.15 15.90 -14.95
CA GLN A 127 11.83 15.20 -16.04
C GLN A 127 11.12 13.90 -16.42
N TYR A 128 10.65 13.15 -15.43
CA TYR A 128 9.88 11.93 -15.63
C TYR A 128 8.60 12.20 -16.42
N ILE A 129 7.82 13.22 -16.03
CA ILE A 129 6.58 13.62 -16.72
C ILE A 129 6.86 13.91 -18.19
N ARG A 130 7.89 14.71 -18.49
CA ARG A 130 8.27 15.07 -19.87
C ARG A 130 8.68 13.86 -20.70
N GLN A 131 9.31 12.84 -20.09
CA GLN A 131 9.85 11.69 -20.81
C GLN A 131 8.82 10.56 -20.97
N GLU A 132 8.00 10.31 -19.96
CA GLU A 132 7.18 9.10 -19.88
C GLU A 132 5.68 9.38 -20.03
N CYS A 133 5.25 10.65 -19.96
CA CYS A 133 3.82 11.01 -20.04
C CYS A 133 3.49 11.88 -21.26
N ASP A 134 4.41 12.00 -22.24
CA ASP A 134 4.17 12.78 -23.46
C ASP A 134 2.92 12.30 -24.18
N GLY A 135 2.03 13.26 -24.51
CA GLY A 135 0.74 13.00 -25.16
C GLY A 135 -0.31 12.34 -24.26
N MET A 136 -0.05 12.16 -22.96
CA MET A 136 -1.00 11.66 -21.97
C MET A 136 -1.48 12.77 -21.04
N TYR A 137 -2.69 12.59 -20.53
CA TYR A 137 -3.25 13.47 -19.51
C TYR A 137 -2.97 12.90 -18.11
N VAL A 138 -2.25 13.65 -17.28
CA VAL A 138 -1.94 13.26 -15.90
C VAL A 138 -3.12 13.56 -15.00
N LEU A 139 -3.83 12.52 -14.53
CA LEU A 139 -5.01 12.63 -13.67
C LEU A 139 -4.67 13.06 -12.25
N ALA A 140 -3.59 12.49 -11.73
CA ALA A 140 -3.16 12.68 -10.35
C ALA A 140 -1.71 12.24 -10.15
N VAL A 141 -1.12 12.70 -9.05
CA VAL A 141 0.09 12.12 -8.48
C VAL A 141 -0.24 11.48 -7.12
N CYS A 142 0.07 10.21 -6.99
CA CYS A 142 -0.04 9.44 -5.75
C CYS A 142 1.33 9.41 -5.06
N TRP A 143 1.46 10.15 -3.96
CA TRP A 143 2.65 10.19 -3.12
C TRP A 143 2.56 9.08 -2.09
N ILE A 144 3.45 8.10 -2.14
CA ILE A 144 3.56 7.03 -1.15
C ILE A 144 4.70 7.38 -0.21
N LEU A 145 4.39 7.53 1.08
CA LEU A 145 5.29 8.07 2.08
C LEU A 145 5.40 7.13 3.29
N PRO A 146 6.61 6.84 3.80
CA PRO A 146 6.81 6.09 5.04
C PRO A 146 6.57 6.99 6.25
N ALA A 147 5.38 7.57 6.36
CA ALA A 147 5.01 8.57 7.33
C ALA A 147 3.52 8.51 7.68
N MET A 148 3.15 9.03 8.83
CA MET A 148 1.79 9.48 9.09
C MET A 148 1.57 10.81 8.37
N ILE A 149 0.45 10.95 7.70
CA ILE A 149 0.09 12.10 6.86
C ILE A 149 -0.98 12.89 7.60
N ASP A 150 -0.59 14.02 8.17
CA ASP A 150 -1.49 14.93 8.86
C ASP A 150 -1.69 16.21 8.03
N ARG A 151 -2.71 16.19 7.18
CA ARG A 151 -3.06 17.33 6.32
C ARG A 151 -3.63 18.50 7.09
N GLU A 152 -4.26 18.25 8.23
CA GLU A 152 -4.87 19.28 9.06
C GLU A 152 -3.80 20.18 9.70
N HIS A 153 -2.67 19.58 10.10
CA HIS A 153 -1.56 20.30 10.71
C HIS A 153 -0.38 20.54 9.75
N ASP A 154 -0.56 20.25 8.46
CA ASP A 154 0.47 20.37 7.41
C ASP A 154 1.79 19.69 7.78
N CYS A 155 1.72 18.47 8.28
CA CYS A 155 2.91 17.75 8.70
C CYS A 155 2.95 16.28 8.27
N LEU A 156 4.17 15.80 8.01
CA LEU A 156 4.54 14.39 7.88
C LEU A 156 5.27 13.95 9.14
N ILE A 157 4.75 12.94 9.83
CA ILE A 157 5.40 12.38 11.02
C ILE A 157 6.04 11.04 10.63
N SER A 158 7.35 11.01 10.58
CA SER A 158 8.11 9.84 10.16
C SER A 158 9.27 9.54 11.09
N ALA A 159 9.50 8.26 11.38
CA ALA A 159 10.70 7.77 12.03
C ALA A 159 11.85 7.50 11.02
N VAL A 160 11.53 7.55 9.73
CA VAL A 160 12.41 7.16 8.63
C VAL A 160 12.94 8.37 7.87
N LEU A 161 12.06 9.32 7.53
CA LEU A 161 12.42 10.54 6.79
C LEU A 161 13.06 11.57 7.72
N GLU A 162 14.05 12.30 7.21
CA GLU A 162 14.66 13.42 7.91
C GLU A 162 13.73 14.64 7.92
N GLU A 163 13.86 15.52 8.91
CA GLU A 163 13.03 16.73 9.07
C GLU A 163 13.01 17.60 7.80
N LYS A 164 14.17 17.81 7.17
CA LYS A 164 14.26 18.57 5.90
C LYS A 164 13.46 17.97 4.74
N MET A 165 13.07 16.69 4.84
CA MET A 165 12.25 15.99 3.84
C MET A 165 10.77 16.16 4.11
N THR A 166 10.37 16.52 5.32
CA THR A 166 8.97 16.53 5.78
C THR A 166 8.39 17.94 5.95
N ILE A 167 9.23 18.96 6.13
CA ILE A 167 8.78 20.34 6.32
C ILE A 167 8.17 20.89 5.03
N HIS A 168 6.95 21.43 5.14
CA HIS A 168 6.21 22.08 4.04
C HIS A 168 6.09 21.23 2.77
N PHE A 169 6.14 19.90 2.93
CA PHE A 169 6.15 19.00 1.77
C PHE A 169 4.90 19.14 0.90
N PHE A 170 3.71 19.26 1.52
CA PHE A 170 2.46 19.39 0.78
C PHE A 170 2.41 20.72 0.03
N GLU A 171 2.72 21.83 0.71
CA GLU A 171 2.76 23.16 0.11
C GLU A 171 3.73 23.23 -1.07
N HIS A 172 4.94 22.70 -0.89
CA HIS A 172 5.97 22.67 -1.94
C HIS A 172 5.54 21.83 -3.14
N ALA A 173 4.99 20.62 -2.90
CA ALA A 173 4.54 19.73 -3.96
C ALA A 173 3.36 20.34 -4.76
N GLU A 174 2.36 20.87 -4.07
CA GLU A 174 1.18 21.45 -4.69
C GLU A 174 1.50 22.78 -5.41
N HIS A 175 2.43 23.56 -4.89
CA HIS A 175 2.93 24.75 -5.57
C HIS A 175 3.74 24.42 -6.83
N ARG A 176 4.50 23.32 -6.79
CA ARG A 176 5.33 22.89 -7.93
C ARG A 176 4.52 22.31 -9.08
N PHE A 177 3.45 21.59 -8.75
CA PHE A 177 2.57 20.93 -9.73
C PHE A 177 1.11 21.34 -9.54
N PRO A 178 0.75 22.64 -9.73
CA PRO A 178 -0.54 23.18 -9.36
C PRO A 178 -1.72 22.65 -10.19
N TYR A 179 -1.44 22.09 -11.37
CA TYR A 179 -2.47 21.58 -12.28
C TYR A 179 -2.67 20.05 -12.16
N ILE A 180 -1.93 19.38 -11.27
CA ILE A 180 -2.07 17.94 -11.01
C ILE A 180 -2.73 17.77 -9.65
N ARG A 181 -3.72 16.89 -9.54
CA ARG A 181 -4.32 16.54 -8.25
C ARG A 181 -3.34 15.72 -7.42
N HIS A 182 -3.19 16.02 -6.13
CA HIS A 182 -2.25 15.37 -5.22
C HIS A 182 -2.99 14.46 -4.25
N PHE A 183 -2.54 13.21 -4.14
CA PHE A 183 -3.02 12.23 -3.17
C PHE A 183 -1.82 11.69 -2.39
N TYR A 184 -1.95 11.66 -1.07
CA TYR A 184 -0.87 11.28 -0.16
C TYR A 184 -1.27 10.03 0.60
N PHE A 185 -0.45 8.99 0.48
CA PHE A 185 -0.71 7.66 1.01
C PHE A 185 0.44 7.19 1.89
N ASN A 186 0.11 6.53 2.99
CA ASN A 186 1.09 5.79 3.79
C ASN A 186 1.47 4.50 3.06
N ASP A 187 2.75 4.13 3.09
CA ASP A 187 3.31 2.94 2.42
C ASP A 187 2.64 1.64 2.89
N THR A 188 2.46 1.49 4.20
CA THR A 188 1.82 0.30 4.80
C THR A 188 0.34 0.19 4.39
N ALA A 189 -0.36 1.32 4.24
CA ALA A 189 -1.72 1.35 3.75
C ALA A 189 -1.82 0.91 2.29
N CYS A 190 -0.87 1.33 1.43
CA CYS A 190 -0.79 0.87 0.04
C CYS A 190 -0.52 -0.64 -0.04
N LEU A 191 0.42 -1.16 0.75
CA LEU A 191 0.70 -2.59 0.81
C LEU A 191 -0.50 -3.41 1.29
N ALA A 192 -1.23 -2.92 2.30
CA ALA A 192 -2.47 -3.55 2.75
C ALA A 192 -3.54 -3.57 1.64
N TYR A 193 -3.62 -2.51 0.84
CA TYR A 193 -4.56 -2.46 -0.27
C TYR A 193 -4.17 -3.40 -1.42
N ALA A 194 -2.88 -3.51 -1.73
CA ALA A 194 -2.39 -4.51 -2.67
C ALA A 194 -2.74 -5.95 -2.21
N GLU A 195 -2.55 -6.25 -0.92
CA GLU A 195 -2.93 -7.55 -0.34
C GLU A 195 -4.44 -7.79 -0.43
N LYS A 196 -5.28 -6.76 -0.27
CA LYS A 196 -6.73 -6.84 -0.47
C LYS A 196 -7.08 -7.19 -1.93
N VAL A 197 -6.37 -6.62 -2.90
CA VAL A 197 -6.68 -6.79 -4.33
C VAL A 197 -6.13 -8.10 -4.88
N HIS A 198 -4.87 -8.40 -4.60
CA HIS A 198 -4.12 -9.51 -5.21
C HIS A 198 -3.84 -10.66 -4.26
N GLY A 199 -3.91 -10.41 -2.95
CA GLY A 199 -3.70 -11.44 -1.94
C GLY A 199 -4.88 -12.40 -1.85
N GLN A 200 -4.72 -13.46 -1.08
CA GLN A 200 -5.78 -14.43 -0.81
C GLN A 200 -6.85 -13.91 0.18
N THR A 201 -6.96 -12.58 0.34
CA THR A 201 -7.73 -11.91 1.39
C THR A 201 -8.95 -11.14 0.87
N SER A 202 -9.31 -11.29 -0.41
CA SER A 202 -10.18 -10.39 -1.18
C SER A 202 -11.56 -10.04 -0.60
N ASN A 203 -12.06 -10.73 0.43
CA ASN A 203 -13.36 -10.44 1.06
C ASN A 203 -13.34 -10.63 2.58
N GLU A 204 -12.17 -10.72 3.20
CA GLU A 204 -12.05 -10.98 4.64
C GLU A 204 -11.46 -9.77 5.35
N ASP A 205 -11.83 -9.62 6.62
CA ASP A 205 -11.18 -8.69 7.52
C ASP A 205 -9.79 -9.21 7.88
N PHE A 206 -8.77 -8.38 7.70
CA PHE A 206 -7.40 -8.75 8.00
C PHE A 206 -6.57 -7.57 8.51
N VAL A 207 -5.43 -7.88 9.10
CA VAL A 207 -4.40 -6.89 9.45
C VAL A 207 -3.16 -7.17 8.63
N TYR A 208 -2.65 -6.14 7.97
CA TYR A 208 -1.34 -6.17 7.32
C TYR A 208 -0.31 -5.53 8.25
N ILE A 209 0.77 -6.27 8.52
CA ILE A 209 1.91 -5.80 9.31
C ILE A 209 3.09 -5.58 8.36
N ASN A 210 3.55 -4.36 8.24
CA ASN A 210 4.75 -4.00 7.49
C ASN A 210 5.95 -4.00 8.44
N MET A 211 6.77 -5.04 8.36
CA MET A 211 7.91 -5.23 9.25
C MET A 211 9.20 -4.90 8.52
N ASN A 212 9.76 -3.71 8.79
CA ASN A 212 10.97 -3.13 8.19
C ASN A 212 11.84 -2.46 9.28
N ASP A 213 12.49 -1.33 8.96
CA ASP A 213 13.20 -0.46 9.95
C ASP A 213 12.27 -0.10 11.11
N GLY A 214 11.01 0.26 10.80
CA GLY A 214 9.89 0.40 11.71
C GLY A 214 8.88 -0.73 11.55
N ILE A 215 7.83 -0.71 12.37
CA ILE A 215 6.72 -1.67 12.31
C ILE A 215 5.41 -0.92 12.14
N GLY A 216 4.90 -0.93 10.91
CA GLY A 216 3.58 -0.40 10.59
C GLY A 216 2.51 -1.49 10.62
N ALA A 217 1.27 -1.08 10.83
CA ALA A 217 0.13 -1.96 10.58
C ALA A 217 -1.00 -1.18 9.92
N THR A 218 -1.80 -1.86 9.13
CA THR A 218 -3.05 -1.32 8.58
C THR A 218 -4.14 -2.38 8.69
N PHE A 219 -5.32 -1.96 9.13
CA PHE A 219 -6.48 -2.82 9.29
C PHE A 219 -7.40 -2.67 8.09
N VAL A 220 -7.75 -3.77 7.46
CA VAL A 220 -8.80 -3.83 6.44
C VAL A 220 -10.02 -4.46 7.09
N LEU A 221 -11.05 -3.65 7.29
CA LEU A 221 -12.30 -4.05 7.95
C LEU A 221 -13.47 -3.72 7.03
N ASN A 222 -14.36 -4.69 6.82
CA ASN A 222 -15.47 -4.56 5.87
C ASN A 222 -15.02 -4.07 4.48
N GLY A 223 -13.85 -4.52 4.03
CA GLY A 223 -13.26 -4.17 2.74
C GLY A 223 -12.68 -2.75 2.65
N ASN A 224 -12.58 -2.00 3.75
CA ASN A 224 -12.04 -0.65 3.79
C ASN A 224 -10.83 -0.55 4.72
N LEU A 225 -9.91 0.35 4.39
CA LEU A 225 -8.80 0.70 5.29
C LEU A 225 -9.35 1.48 6.50
N LEU A 226 -9.09 1.00 7.70
CA LEU A 226 -9.48 1.72 8.92
C LEU A 226 -8.71 3.05 9.01
N GLY A 227 -9.45 4.17 9.03
CA GLY A 227 -8.89 5.52 9.05
C GLY A 227 -8.30 5.99 7.73
N GLY A 228 -8.57 5.27 6.63
CA GLY A 228 -8.11 5.64 5.30
C GLY A 228 -6.60 5.38 5.06
N PRO A 229 -6.01 5.97 4.02
CA PRO A 229 -4.66 5.66 3.58
C PRO A 229 -3.55 6.48 4.27
N VAL A 230 -3.87 7.27 5.29
CA VAL A 230 -2.97 8.29 5.85
C VAL A 230 -2.08 7.81 7.01
N GLY A 231 -2.28 6.58 7.49
CA GLY A 231 -1.45 5.98 8.55
C GLY A 231 -1.65 6.57 9.96
N LEU A 232 -2.69 7.39 10.18
CA LEU A 232 -2.95 8.03 11.50
C LEU A 232 -3.50 7.08 12.55
N THR A 233 -4.15 5.99 12.15
CA THR A 233 -4.98 5.17 13.06
C THR A 233 -4.30 3.93 13.61
N THR A 234 -3.14 3.55 13.11
CA THR A 234 -2.59 2.21 13.39
C THR A 234 -1.11 2.26 13.77
N GLN A 235 -0.83 2.83 14.94
CA GLN A 235 0.54 2.93 15.47
C GLN A 235 0.98 1.64 16.19
N PHE A 236 0.91 0.51 15.48
CA PHE A 236 1.21 -0.82 16.04
C PHE A 236 2.67 -0.92 16.54
N GLY A 237 3.64 -0.32 15.85
CA GLY A 237 5.03 -0.27 16.28
C GLY A 237 5.24 0.40 17.65
N SER A 238 4.36 1.33 18.01
CA SER A 238 4.36 2.00 19.31
C SER A 238 3.75 1.18 20.45
N PHE A 239 3.27 -0.07 20.17
CA PHE A 239 2.70 -0.94 21.18
C PHE A 239 3.69 -1.19 22.31
N SER A 240 3.27 -0.92 23.57
CA SER A 240 4.14 -1.02 24.75
C SER A 240 4.33 -2.47 25.18
N LEU A 241 5.56 -2.91 25.29
CA LEU A 241 5.95 -4.24 25.77
C LEU A 241 6.31 -4.28 27.26
N SER A 242 6.27 -3.15 27.95
CA SER A 242 6.61 -3.05 29.37
C SER A 242 5.53 -2.38 30.20
N SER A 243 5.46 -2.74 31.48
CA SER A 243 4.56 -2.06 32.42
C SER A 243 5.07 -0.65 32.75
N VAL A 244 4.16 0.28 33.08
CA VAL A 244 4.45 1.66 33.46
C VAL A 244 5.39 1.77 34.70
N ARG A 245 5.57 0.68 35.47
CA ARG A 245 6.39 0.65 36.67
C ARG A 245 7.89 0.48 36.38
N GLU A 246 8.25 0.01 35.19
CA GLU A 246 9.64 -0.07 34.74
C GLU A 246 10.03 1.28 34.12
N ARG A 247 10.56 2.19 34.96
CA ARG A 247 10.81 3.59 34.60
C ARG A 247 11.92 3.83 33.59
N ASP A 248 12.71 2.82 33.22
CA ASP A 248 14.02 3.08 32.60
C ASP A 248 14.07 3.03 31.09
N LYS A 249 13.07 2.60 30.37
CA LYS A 249 12.94 2.84 28.90
C LYS A 249 11.57 2.42 28.43
N LYS A 250 10.89 3.29 27.70
CA LYS A 250 9.67 2.96 26.95
C LYS A 250 10.02 1.88 25.94
N ARG A 251 9.82 0.60 26.32
CA ARG A 251 9.96 -0.53 25.42
C ARG A 251 8.73 -0.58 24.53
N CYS A 252 8.86 -0.29 23.27
CA CYS A 252 7.82 -0.46 22.28
C CYS A 252 8.25 -1.50 21.24
N LEU A 253 7.25 -2.08 20.57
CA LEU A 253 7.45 -3.17 19.62
C LEU A 253 8.51 -2.81 18.57
N GLU A 254 8.39 -1.66 17.97
CA GLU A 254 9.31 -1.18 16.92
C GLU A 254 10.77 -1.08 17.39
N ASN A 255 11.00 -0.59 18.61
CA ASN A 255 12.34 -0.45 19.15
C ASN A 255 12.99 -1.80 19.51
N GLU A 256 12.18 -2.83 19.78
CA GLU A 256 12.66 -4.15 20.20
C GLU A 256 12.85 -5.11 19.03
N ILE A 257 11.96 -5.05 18.03
CA ILE A 257 11.92 -6.04 16.95
C ILE A 257 12.03 -5.43 15.55
N GLY A 258 12.06 -4.09 15.38
CA GLY A 258 12.41 -3.45 14.11
C GLY A 258 13.90 -3.60 13.77
N GLU A 259 14.28 -3.43 12.50
CA GLU A 259 15.69 -3.62 12.07
C GLU A 259 16.68 -2.74 12.85
N LYS A 260 16.26 -1.57 13.33
CA LYS A 260 17.09 -0.72 14.19
C LYS A 260 17.37 -1.35 15.57
N GLY A 261 16.41 -2.09 16.12
CA GLY A 261 16.49 -2.72 17.44
C GLY A 261 17.25 -4.05 17.46
N ILE A 262 17.10 -4.84 16.41
CA ILE A 262 17.59 -6.23 16.38
C ILE A 262 19.10 -6.36 16.55
N ARG A 263 19.89 -5.42 16.04
CA ARG A 263 21.36 -5.46 16.18
C ARG A 263 21.81 -5.41 17.64
N GLN A 264 21.31 -4.49 18.43
CA GLN A 264 21.68 -4.37 19.85
C GLN A 264 21.24 -5.60 20.63
N ARG A 265 20.07 -6.13 20.32
CA ARG A 265 19.55 -7.35 20.94
C ARG A 265 20.41 -8.55 20.57
N PHE A 266 20.80 -8.70 19.31
CA PHE A 266 21.66 -9.79 18.85
C PHE A 266 23.05 -9.75 19.50
N ILE A 267 23.65 -8.55 19.66
CA ILE A 267 24.91 -8.38 20.39
C ILE A 267 24.78 -8.90 21.84
N LYS A 268 23.71 -8.55 22.55
CA LYS A 268 23.47 -9.03 23.91
C LYS A 268 23.35 -10.54 23.97
N ILE A 269 22.59 -11.14 23.06
CA ILE A 269 22.43 -12.60 23.01
C ILE A 269 23.78 -13.28 22.78
N ARG A 270 24.61 -12.81 21.85
CA ARG A 270 25.94 -13.37 21.63
C ARG A 270 26.84 -13.23 22.85
N GLN A 271 26.80 -12.11 23.54
CA GLN A 271 27.55 -11.94 24.81
C GLN A 271 27.12 -12.93 25.89
N GLU A 272 25.83 -13.25 26.01
CA GLU A 272 25.31 -14.26 26.92
C GLU A 272 25.86 -15.67 26.62
N TYR A 273 26.12 -15.98 25.35
CA TYR A 273 26.71 -17.24 24.90
C TYR A 273 28.24 -17.21 24.78
N TRP A 274 28.89 -16.11 25.23
CA TRP A 274 30.35 -15.93 25.12
C TRP A 274 30.88 -15.98 23.68
N GLU A 275 30.02 -15.63 22.71
CA GLU A 275 30.37 -15.61 21.30
C GLU A 275 31.04 -14.28 20.92
N ASN A 276 31.84 -14.31 19.83
CA ASN A 276 32.43 -13.11 19.29
C ASN A 276 31.35 -12.15 18.76
N THR A 277 31.49 -10.85 19.03
CA THR A 277 30.59 -9.80 18.57
C THR A 277 31.23 -8.86 17.56
N ASP A 278 32.55 -8.96 17.32
CA ASP A 278 33.28 -8.07 16.41
C ASP A 278 32.96 -8.33 14.93
N ASP A 279 32.44 -9.52 14.64
CA ASP A 279 31.99 -9.92 13.30
C ASP A 279 30.55 -9.49 12.95
N ILE A 280 29.83 -8.90 13.92
CA ILE A 280 28.48 -8.39 13.69
C ILE A 280 28.56 -7.08 12.89
N PRO A 281 27.93 -7.03 11.69
CA PRO A 281 28.01 -5.83 10.85
C PRO A 281 27.36 -4.63 11.54
N GLU A 282 27.78 -3.43 11.15
CA GLU A 282 27.21 -2.17 11.66
C GLU A 282 25.70 -2.10 11.36
N LYS A 283 25.27 -2.62 10.20
CA LYS A 283 23.87 -2.80 9.84
C LYS A 283 23.55 -4.28 9.78
N LEU A 284 22.62 -4.71 10.61
CA LEU A 284 22.11 -6.08 10.68
C LEU A 284 20.65 -6.06 10.22
N TYR A 285 20.33 -6.90 9.24
CA TYR A 285 19.02 -6.99 8.66
C TYR A 285 18.33 -8.30 9.04
N PHE A 286 17.03 -8.38 8.90
CA PHE A 286 16.25 -9.62 9.13
C PHE A 286 16.77 -10.79 8.30
N LYS A 287 17.18 -10.56 7.04
CA LYS A 287 17.78 -11.59 6.19
C LYS A 287 19.03 -12.23 6.78
N ASP A 288 19.81 -11.46 7.54
CA ASP A 288 21.05 -11.95 8.14
C ASP A 288 20.71 -12.91 9.30
N ILE A 289 19.78 -12.50 10.17
CA ILE A 289 19.27 -13.32 11.27
C ILE A 289 18.62 -14.61 10.73
N GLY A 290 17.72 -14.49 9.73
CA GLY A 290 17.07 -15.66 9.11
C GLY A 290 18.08 -16.63 8.49
N SER A 291 19.10 -16.10 7.79
CA SER A 291 20.18 -16.92 7.20
C SER A 291 21.04 -17.63 8.25
N LEU A 292 21.40 -16.94 9.33
CA LEU A 292 22.18 -17.54 10.43
C LEU A 292 21.37 -18.62 11.14
N ALA A 293 20.11 -18.36 11.45
CA ALA A 293 19.22 -19.33 12.08
C ALA A 293 19.03 -20.58 11.23
N ALA A 294 18.85 -20.41 9.90
CA ALA A 294 18.75 -21.53 8.96
C ALA A 294 20.03 -22.38 8.89
N LYS A 295 21.22 -21.78 9.10
CA LYS A 295 22.50 -22.47 9.20
C LYS A 295 22.73 -23.13 10.56
N GLY A 296 21.82 -22.94 11.51
CA GLY A 296 21.91 -23.60 12.83
C GLY A 296 22.52 -22.74 13.93
N ASP A 297 22.85 -21.46 13.66
CA ASP A 297 23.41 -20.54 14.66
C ASP A 297 22.46 -20.43 15.86
N MET A 298 22.99 -20.69 17.07
CA MET A 298 22.19 -20.75 18.30
C MET A 298 21.74 -19.38 18.77
N SER A 299 22.56 -18.35 18.59
CA SER A 299 22.24 -16.98 18.96
C SER A 299 21.16 -16.42 18.04
N ALA A 300 21.20 -16.73 16.74
CA ALA A 300 20.16 -16.35 15.80
C ALA A 300 18.82 -17.07 16.09
N LYS A 301 18.85 -18.35 16.43
CA LYS A 301 17.65 -19.09 16.87
C LYS A 301 17.05 -18.51 18.15
N LYS A 302 17.90 -18.17 19.13
CA LYS A 302 17.47 -17.48 20.36
C LYS A 302 16.85 -16.13 20.05
N MET A 303 17.44 -15.38 19.10
CA MET A 303 16.90 -14.12 18.65
C MET A 303 15.50 -14.27 18.04
N LEU A 304 15.29 -15.28 17.15
CA LEU A 304 13.96 -15.57 16.60
C LEU A 304 12.94 -15.87 17.68
N ASP A 305 13.30 -16.68 18.68
CA ASP A 305 12.44 -17.03 19.80
C ASP A 305 12.05 -15.80 20.66
N GLU A 306 12.96 -14.86 20.84
CA GLU A 306 12.69 -13.66 21.61
C GLU A 306 11.82 -12.62 20.85
N ILE A 307 12.15 -12.36 19.58
CA ILE A 307 11.36 -11.40 18.79
C ILE A 307 9.97 -11.96 18.46
N SER A 308 9.83 -13.29 18.31
CA SER A 308 8.52 -13.92 18.11
C SER A 308 7.62 -13.78 19.34
N ARG A 309 8.15 -13.86 20.56
CA ARG A 309 7.38 -13.62 21.79
C ARG A 309 6.85 -12.21 21.88
N ASP A 310 7.70 -11.20 21.59
CA ASP A 310 7.30 -9.81 21.60
C ASP A 310 6.21 -9.56 20.55
N MET A 311 6.37 -10.12 19.33
CA MET A 311 5.36 -10.06 18.28
C MET A 311 4.06 -10.76 18.71
N SER A 312 4.15 -11.96 19.25
CA SER A 312 2.99 -12.74 19.70
C SER A 312 2.20 -12.04 20.79
N TYR A 313 2.92 -11.37 21.72
CA TYR A 313 2.26 -10.57 22.76
C TYR A 313 1.44 -9.42 22.17
N ALA A 314 1.99 -8.70 21.21
CA ALA A 314 1.27 -7.62 20.53
C ALA A 314 0.10 -8.15 19.70
N LEU A 315 0.31 -9.20 18.90
CA LEU A 315 -0.71 -9.79 18.04
C LEU A 315 -1.84 -10.45 18.83
N GLY A 316 -1.54 -11.17 19.91
CA GLY A 316 -2.57 -11.82 20.74
C GLY A 316 -3.54 -10.82 21.36
N ASN A 317 -3.02 -9.68 21.83
CA ASN A 317 -3.87 -8.59 22.33
C ASN A 317 -4.69 -7.95 21.21
N LEU A 318 -4.08 -7.73 20.04
CA LEU A 318 -4.77 -7.15 18.88
C LEU A 318 -5.90 -8.07 18.38
N ILE A 319 -5.64 -9.37 18.24
CA ILE A 319 -6.64 -10.37 17.82
C ILE A 319 -7.78 -10.43 18.82
N THR A 320 -7.49 -10.37 20.13
CA THR A 320 -8.50 -10.34 21.19
C THR A 320 -9.46 -9.17 21.06
N ILE A 321 -8.98 -8.01 20.59
CA ILE A 321 -9.79 -6.79 20.43
C ILE A 321 -10.59 -6.82 19.11
N LEU A 322 -9.96 -7.22 18.01
CA LEU A 322 -10.51 -7.05 16.67
C LEU A 322 -11.17 -8.31 16.10
N HIS A 323 -10.79 -9.49 16.58
CA HIS A 323 -11.24 -10.79 16.04
C HIS A 323 -11.15 -10.87 14.51
N VAL A 324 -10.00 -10.48 13.96
CA VAL A 324 -9.74 -10.57 12.51
C VAL A 324 -9.44 -12.02 12.12
N LYS A 325 -9.82 -12.39 10.91
CA LYS A 325 -9.61 -13.76 10.40
C LYS A 325 -8.17 -14.01 9.95
N ARG A 326 -7.41 -12.95 9.66
CA ARG A 326 -6.08 -13.08 9.10
C ARG A 326 -5.14 -11.97 9.55
N ILE A 327 -3.91 -12.35 9.82
CA ILE A 327 -2.75 -11.47 10.00
C ILE A 327 -1.77 -11.76 8.85
N VAL A 328 -1.42 -10.75 8.07
CA VAL A 328 -0.46 -10.86 6.98
C VAL A 328 0.78 -10.05 7.34
N ILE A 329 1.94 -10.71 7.40
CA ILE A 329 3.22 -10.07 7.72
C ILE A 329 3.99 -9.87 6.42
N GLY A 330 4.23 -8.62 6.06
CA GLY A 330 5.00 -8.20 4.89
C GLY A 330 6.30 -7.48 5.26
N GLY A 331 6.89 -6.81 4.28
CA GLY A 331 8.15 -6.11 4.42
C GLY A 331 9.37 -7.05 4.47
N SER A 332 10.51 -6.50 4.90
CA SER A 332 11.78 -7.24 5.03
C SER A 332 11.72 -8.33 6.11
N GLY A 333 10.78 -8.23 7.06
CA GLY A 333 10.55 -9.23 8.11
C GLY A 333 10.26 -10.63 7.59
N ARG A 334 9.76 -10.79 6.36
CA ARG A 334 9.59 -12.09 5.69
C ARG A 334 10.91 -12.89 5.61
N ALA A 335 12.03 -12.20 5.55
CA ALA A 335 13.34 -12.81 5.47
C ALA A 335 13.79 -13.54 6.76
N LEU A 336 13.05 -13.38 7.87
CA LEU A 336 13.22 -14.20 9.09
C LEU A 336 12.83 -15.67 8.84
N GLY A 337 12.02 -15.94 7.81
CA GLY A 337 11.66 -17.28 7.36
C GLY A 337 10.59 -17.97 8.21
N SER A 338 10.25 -19.22 7.80
CA SER A 338 9.17 -20.01 8.45
C SER A 338 9.43 -20.24 9.93
N ALA A 339 10.69 -20.37 10.36
CA ALA A 339 11.04 -20.57 11.76
C ALA A 339 10.52 -19.46 12.68
N PHE A 340 10.58 -18.19 12.24
CA PHE A 340 9.98 -17.08 12.97
C PHE A 340 8.47 -17.22 13.05
N LEU A 341 7.81 -17.51 11.91
CA LEU A 341 6.38 -17.65 11.84
C LEU A 341 5.86 -18.81 12.71
N ASP A 342 6.59 -19.92 12.74
CA ASP A 342 6.28 -21.09 13.59
C ASP A 342 6.41 -20.74 15.08
N CYS A 343 7.44 -19.97 15.45
CA CYS A 343 7.58 -19.46 16.81
C CYS A 343 6.42 -18.53 17.19
N VAL A 344 6.03 -17.60 16.30
CA VAL A 344 4.87 -16.71 16.54
C VAL A 344 3.59 -17.54 16.73
N LYS A 345 3.33 -18.51 15.87
CA LYS A 345 2.14 -19.38 15.95
C LYS A 345 2.12 -20.23 17.22
N ARG A 346 3.28 -20.67 17.70
CA ARG A 346 3.42 -21.40 18.96
C ARG A 346 3.13 -20.49 20.16
N ASP A 347 3.83 -19.34 20.23
CA ASP A 347 3.84 -18.51 21.43
C ASP A 347 2.51 -17.76 21.62
N ILE A 348 1.78 -17.47 20.54
CA ILE A 348 0.50 -16.75 20.59
C ILE A 348 -0.62 -17.59 21.25
N GLN A 349 -0.49 -18.93 21.30
CA GLN A 349 -1.50 -19.82 21.89
C GLN A 349 -1.74 -19.54 23.37
N ASP A 350 -0.75 -19.02 24.07
CA ASP A 350 -0.82 -18.67 25.49
C ASP A 350 -1.24 -17.21 25.74
N ILE A 351 -1.57 -16.45 24.65
CA ILE A 351 -1.81 -15.01 24.72
C ILE A 351 -3.17 -14.69 24.09
N GLY A 352 -3.94 -13.88 24.79
CA GLY A 352 -5.23 -13.42 24.27
C GLY A 352 -6.39 -14.39 24.46
N PHE A 353 -7.47 -14.16 23.73
CA PHE A 353 -8.67 -15.01 23.83
C PHE A 353 -8.55 -16.20 22.88
N TRP A 354 -8.39 -17.41 23.44
CA TRP A 354 -8.01 -18.62 22.73
C TRP A 354 -8.88 -18.92 21.48
N GLN A 355 -10.20 -18.73 21.56
CA GLN A 355 -11.11 -18.99 20.43
C GLN A 355 -10.82 -18.08 19.23
N PHE A 356 -10.46 -16.81 19.48
CA PHE A 356 -10.11 -15.88 18.42
C PHE A 356 -8.73 -16.22 17.82
N ILE A 357 -7.80 -16.66 18.68
CA ILE A 357 -6.47 -17.09 18.23
C ILE A 357 -6.57 -18.30 17.30
N GLU A 358 -7.38 -19.31 17.66
CA GLU A 358 -7.60 -20.52 16.84
C GLU A 358 -8.24 -20.16 15.48
N ASP A 359 -9.11 -19.17 15.45
CA ASP A 359 -9.80 -18.71 14.25
C ASP A 359 -8.96 -17.83 13.32
N THR A 360 -7.79 -17.36 13.78
CA THR A 360 -6.95 -16.40 13.05
C THR A 360 -5.79 -17.10 12.34
N GLU A 361 -5.73 -16.97 11.02
CA GLU A 361 -4.55 -17.38 10.24
C GLU A 361 -3.47 -16.31 10.32
N ILE A 362 -2.22 -16.73 10.61
CA ILE A 362 -1.04 -15.85 10.56
C ILE A 362 -0.11 -16.35 9.45
N LYS A 363 0.20 -15.50 8.49
CA LYS A 363 1.04 -15.84 7.33
C LYS A 363 1.92 -14.68 6.87
N PHE A 364 2.93 -15.00 6.06
CA PHE A 364 3.63 -13.98 5.29
C PHE A 364 2.84 -13.57 4.05
N SER A 365 3.02 -12.32 3.62
CA SER A 365 2.56 -11.85 2.31
C SER A 365 3.36 -12.54 1.20
N ASP A 366 2.67 -12.92 0.13
CA ASP A 366 3.29 -13.45 -1.08
C ASP A 366 3.67 -12.34 -2.09
N LEU A 367 3.22 -11.09 -1.84
CA LEU A 367 3.46 -9.95 -2.73
C LEU A 367 4.91 -9.46 -2.63
N ASP A 368 5.42 -8.94 -3.72
CA ASP A 368 6.77 -8.38 -3.79
C ASP A 368 6.85 -6.92 -3.32
N TYR A 369 8.03 -6.33 -3.42
CA TYR A 369 8.29 -4.95 -3.03
C TYR A 369 7.51 -3.92 -3.86
N TYR A 370 7.26 -4.20 -5.15
CA TYR A 370 6.56 -3.28 -6.05
C TYR A 370 5.05 -3.25 -5.83
N ALA A 371 4.50 -4.16 -5.05
CA ALA A 371 3.08 -4.18 -4.71
C ALA A 371 2.60 -2.88 -4.06
N VAL A 372 3.49 -2.10 -3.45
CA VAL A 372 3.17 -0.77 -2.90
C VAL A 372 2.68 0.20 -3.98
N LEU A 373 3.26 0.16 -5.18
CA LEU A 373 2.88 1.02 -6.30
C LEU A 373 1.50 0.62 -6.81
N ASP A 374 1.27 -0.67 -6.95
CA ASP A 374 0.03 -1.25 -7.40
C ASP A 374 -1.12 -0.97 -6.41
N GLY A 375 -0.86 -1.15 -5.11
CA GLY A 375 -1.84 -0.83 -4.07
C GLY A 375 -2.26 0.64 -4.05
N ALA A 376 -1.34 1.56 -4.31
CA ALA A 376 -1.63 2.99 -4.39
C ALA A 376 -2.57 3.32 -5.55
N VAL A 377 -2.32 2.76 -6.74
CA VAL A 377 -3.15 2.96 -7.92
C VAL A 377 -4.54 2.38 -7.73
N HIS A 378 -4.62 1.16 -7.24
CA HIS A 378 -5.92 0.53 -6.95
C HIS A 378 -6.71 1.33 -5.91
N TYR A 379 -6.05 1.79 -4.83
CA TYR A 379 -6.72 2.64 -3.84
C TYR A 379 -7.21 3.95 -4.46
N PHE A 380 -6.37 4.61 -5.27
CA PHE A 380 -6.75 5.84 -5.95
C PHE A 380 -7.97 5.66 -6.84
N LEU A 381 -7.96 4.67 -7.74
CA LEU A 381 -9.05 4.43 -8.67
C LEU A 381 -10.35 3.99 -7.98
N ASP A 382 -10.25 3.20 -6.91
CA ASP A 382 -11.42 2.70 -6.19
C ASP A 382 -12.05 3.75 -5.27
N GLN A 383 -11.24 4.58 -4.60
CA GLN A 383 -11.70 5.43 -3.50
C GLN A 383 -11.60 6.93 -3.76
N CYS A 384 -10.61 7.36 -4.53
CA CYS A 384 -10.27 8.78 -4.71
C CYS A 384 -10.59 9.33 -6.09
N PHE A 385 -10.78 8.44 -7.08
CA PHE A 385 -10.97 8.84 -8.47
C PHE A 385 -12.23 9.69 -8.67
N GLU A 386 -12.04 10.79 -9.39
CA GLU A 386 -13.10 11.65 -9.90
C GLU A 386 -12.83 11.99 -11.35
N PHE A 387 -13.89 12.10 -12.14
CA PHE A 387 -13.75 12.53 -13.53
C PHE A 387 -13.26 13.97 -13.58
N ILE A 388 -12.45 14.27 -14.60
CA ILE A 388 -11.98 15.62 -14.87
C ILE A 388 -13.04 16.34 -15.68
N THR A 389 -13.31 17.60 -15.34
CA THR A 389 -14.19 18.47 -16.12
C THR A 389 -13.53 18.91 -17.43
N LEU A 390 -14.32 19.29 -18.43
CA LEU A 390 -13.79 19.77 -19.71
C LEU A 390 -12.94 21.05 -19.53
N GLU A 391 -13.27 21.88 -18.56
CA GLU A 391 -12.52 23.11 -18.23
C GLU A 391 -11.13 22.78 -17.69
N GLU A 392 -11.00 21.76 -16.82
CA GLU A 392 -9.71 21.29 -16.31
C GLU A 392 -8.83 20.66 -17.41
N GLN A 393 -9.44 20.12 -18.49
CA GLN A 393 -8.69 19.56 -19.62
C GLN A 393 -8.06 20.64 -20.50
N GLU A 394 -8.63 21.84 -20.58
CA GLU A 394 -8.12 22.94 -21.39
C GLU A 394 -6.97 23.71 -20.70
N GLU A 395 -6.91 23.68 -19.36
CA GLU A 395 -5.84 24.36 -18.59
C GLU A 395 -4.53 23.55 -18.51
N THR A 396 -4.56 22.26 -18.80
CA THR A 396 -3.42 21.34 -18.63
C THR A 396 -2.85 20.81 -19.94
N GLY A 397 -3.42 21.14 -21.09
CA GLY A 397 -2.95 20.81 -22.44
C GLY A 397 -2.14 21.97 -23.01
#